data_ee946b4cbaed15c02ad02a785e890393
#
_entry.id   ee946b4cbaed15c02ad02a785e890393
#
_cell.length_a   1.000
_cell.length_b   1.000
_cell.length_c   1.000
_cell.angle_alpha   90.00
_cell.angle_beta   90.00
_cell.angle_gamma   90.00
#
_symmetry.space_group_name_H-M   'P 1'
#
loop_
_entity.id
_entity.type
_entity.pdbx_description
1 polymer ?
#
loop_
_entity_poly.entity_id
_entity_poly.type
_entity_poly.pdbx_seq_one_letter_code
_entity_poly.pdbx_strand_id
1 'polypeptide(L)'
;MAVMKTCWSPCIWNSNVKTGSRAVAFYTASFSIVLITFISYMMAGGESTQLYSPLFETDVRGSMQTWGGIFIFYLLLFIALSILLVSGISKGNRGMMIPWLVCMGICILFQLIFGLWLLGGYYIYLQSVLAALVDWIWMAYNIYCWLCVYSQYQLLEEMQYPNIELLYP
;
A
#
# COMPACT_ATOMS: atom_id res chain seq x y z
N MET A 1 16.15 16.91 -5.12
CA MET A 1 14.94 17.79 -5.12
C MET A 1 13.73 16.93 -4.85
N ALA A 2 13.00 17.16 -3.76
CA ALA A 2 11.84 16.36 -3.42
C ALA A 2 10.73 16.49 -4.47
N VAL A 3 10.13 15.38 -4.88
CA VAL A 3 9.05 15.34 -5.91
C VAL A 3 7.81 16.08 -5.43
N MET A 4 7.48 15.99 -4.15
CA MET A 4 6.34 16.68 -3.55
C MET A 4 6.80 17.56 -2.38
N LYS A 5 6.33 18.80 -2.34
CA LYS A 5 6.59 19.72 -1.22
C LYS A 5 5.51 19.65 -0.14
N THR A 6 4.30 19.24 -0.51
CA THR A 6 3.13 19.16 0.38
C THR A 6 2.43 17.82 0.16
N CYS A 7 1.85 17.26 1.22
CA CYS A 7 1.06 16.03 1.16
C CYS A 7 -0.39 16.33 1.59
N TRP A 8 -1.34 16.18 0.65
CA TRP A 8 -2.76 16.48 0.87
C TRP A 8 -3.53 15.38 1.55
N SER A 9 -3.07 14.14 1.39
CA SER A 9 -3.78 12.95 1.87
C SER A 9 -2.78 12.02 2.59
N PRO A 10 -3.24 11.14 3.45
CA PRO A 10 -4.63 10.82 3.79
C PRO A 10 -5.36 11.84 4.65
N CYS A 11 -4.70 12.87 5.10
CA CYS A 11 -5.32 13.96 5.85
C CYS A 11 -5.20 15.28 5.08
N ILE A 12 -6.32 15.80 4.61
CA ILE A 12 -6.46 17.10 3.90
C ILE A 12 -5.83 18.28 4.67
N TRP A 13 -5.64 18.11 5.98
CA TRP A 13 -5.11 19.11 6.90
C TRP A 13 -3.58 19.17 6.97
N ASN A 14 -2.87 18.26 6.33
CA ASN A 14 -1.41 18.16 6.42
C ASN A 14 -0.73 18.87 5.25
N SER A 15 -0.21 20.06 5.50
CA SER A 15 0.63 20.81 4.55
C SER A 15 2.09 20.35 4.52
N ASN A 16 2.50 19.43 5.41
CA ASN A 16 3.88 18.99 5.56
C ASN A 16 4.04 17.51 5.20
N VAL A 17 5.00 17.21 4.32
CA VAL A 17 5.33 15.85 3.85
C VAL A 17 5.69 14.91 5.00
N LYS A 18 6.37 15.38 6.04
CA LYS A 18 6.73 14.60 7.23
C LYS A 18 5.49 14.08 7.97
N THR A 19 4.52 14.96 8.21
CA THR A 19 3.27 14.59 8.87
C THR A 19 2.39 13.74 7.95
N GLY A 20 2.36 14.06 6.65
CA GLY A 20 1.68 13.26 5.64
C GLY A 20 2.20 11.83 5.55
N SER A 21 3.52 11.63 5.59
CA SER A 21 4.12 10.29 5.57
C SER A 21 3.80 9.47 6.83
N ARG A 22 3.66 10.12 8.00
CA ARG A 22 3.16 9.45 9.21
C ARG A 22 1.69 9.05 9.08
N ALA A 23 0.88 9.93 8.50
CA ALA A 23 -0.54 9.65 8.24
C ALA A 23 -0.70 8.50 7.22
N VAL A 24 0.17 8.42 6.19
CA VAL A 24 0.23 7.28 5.26
C VAL A 24 0.55 5.97 6.00
N ALA A 25 1.53 5.98 6.91
CA ALA A 25 1.86 4.79 7.71
C ALA A 25 0.67 4.34 8.58
N PHE A 26 -0.06 5.28 9.18
CA PHE A 26 -1.26 4.98 9.96
C PHE A 26 -2.38 4.42 9.07
N TYR A 27 -2.61 5.02 7.91
CA TYR A 27 -3.57 4.54 6.92
C TYR A 27 -3.25 3.10 6.50
N THR A 28 -2.02 2.80 6.11
CA THR A 28 -1.63 1.46 5.66
C THR A 28 -1.75 0.41 6.76
N ALA A 29 -1.38 0.74 8.00
CA ALA A 29 -1.54 -0.16 9.14
C ALA A 29 -3.02 -0.43 9.46
N SER A 30 -3.85 0.61 9.54
CA SER A 30 -5.29 0.48 9.82
C SER A 30 -6.01 -0.31 8.74
N PHE A 31 -5.70 -0.02 7.48
CA PHE A 31 -6.29 -0.72 6.34
C PHE A 31 -5.88 -2.19 6.31
N SER A 32 -4.62 -2.50 6.63
CA SER A 32 -4.15 -3.89 6.76
C SER A 32 -4.90 -4.65 7.85
N ILE A 33 -5.21 -4.03 8.98
CA ILE A 33 -6.00 -4.65 10.06
C ILE A 33 -7.42 -4.98 9.56
N VAL A 34 -8.07 -4.05 8.88
CA VAL A 34 -9.41 -4.28 8.30
C VAL A 34 -9.39 -5.44 7.32
N LEU A 35 -8.41 -5.47 6.41
CA LEU A 35 -8.28 -6.57 5.44
C LEU A 35 -7.99 -7.92 6.12
N ILE A 36 -7.13 -7.97 7.12
CA ILE A 36 -6.86 -9.19 7.89
C ILE A 36 -8.16 -9.71 8.52
N THR A 37 -8.94 -8.82 9.13
CA THR A 37 -10.23 -9.19 9.74
C THR A 37 -11.19 -9.75 8.68
N PHE A 38 -11.29 -9.10 7.53
CA PHE A 38 -12.15 -9.54 6.44
C PHE A 38 -11.72 -10.91 5.87
N ILE A 39 -10.42 -11.08 5.58
CA ILE A 39 -9.88 -12.35 5.04
C ILE A 39 -10.06 -13.47 6.08
N SER A 40 -9.82 -13.22 7.36
CA SER A 40 -9.99 -14.20 8.42
C SER A 40 -11.46 -14.62 8.56
N TYR A 41 -12.41 -13.69 8.42
CA TYR A 41 -13.83 -13.98 8.42
C TYR A 41 -14.22 -14.88 7.22
N MET A 42 -13.70 -14.58 6.03
CA MET A 42 -13.93 -15.39 4.84
C MET A 42 -13.34 -16.80 4.97
N MET A 43 -12.14 -16.92 5.54
CA MET A 43 -11.49 -18.21 5.79
C MET A 43 -12.22 -19.06 6.84
N ALA A 44 -12.88 -18.44 7.82
CA ALA A 44 -13.67 -19.11 8.84
C ALA A 44 -15.03 -19.65 8.33
N GLY A 45 -15.35 -19.43 7.06
CA GLY A 45 -16.61 -19.90 6.44
C GLY A 45 -17.74 -18.88 6.51
N GLY A 46 -17.42 -17.58 6.58
CA GLY A 46 -18.39 -16.50 6.45
C GLY A 46 -19.31 -16.70 5.25
N GLU A 47 -20.54 -16.19 5.30
CA GLU A 47 -21.60 -16.43 4.30
C GLU A 47 -21.13 -16.14 2.87
N SER A 48 -20.64 -17.19 2.21
CA SER A 48 -20.15 -17.14 0.83
C SER A 48 -21.27 -16.84 -0.19
N THR A 49 -22.52 -16.97 0.21
CA THR A 49 -23.69 -16.74 -0.65
C THR A 49 -23.84 -15.29 -1.11
N GLN A 50 -23.33 -14.32 -0.36
CA GLN A 50 -23.37 -12.92 -0.74
C GLN A 50 -22.16 -12.47 -1.58
N LEU A 51 -21.11 -13.27 -1.60
CA LEU A 51 -19.87 -13.03 -2.37
C LEU A 51 -19.65 -14.07 -3.47
N TYR A 52 -20.72 -14.75 -3.90
CA TYR A 52 -20.66 -15.62 -5.07
C TYR A 52 -20.30 -14.77 -6.30
N SER A 53 -19.01 -14.74 -6.56
CA SER A 53 -18.49 -14.20 -7.80
C SER A 53 -18.22 -15.38 -8.74
N PRO A 54 -18.78 -15.40 -9.95
CA PRO A 54 -18.49 -16.44 -10.94
C PRO A 54 -17.01 -16.54 -11.32
N LEU A 55 -16.19 -15.60 -10.83
CA LEU A 55 -14.74 -15.56 -11.01
C LEU A 55 -13.96 -16.67 -10.30
N PHE A 56 -14.59 -17.39 -9.35
CA PHE A 56 -13.91 -18.38 -8.50
C PHE A 56 -14.66 -19.72 -8.49
N GLU A 57 -15.10 -20.21 -9.64
CA GLU A 57 -15.78 -21.51 -9.77
C GLU A 57 -14.89 -22.75 -9.51
N THR A 58 -13.59 -22.57 -9.30
CA THR A 58 -12.69 -23.64 -8.90
C THR A 58 -12.63 -23.76 -7.38
N ASP A 59 -12.34 -24.94 -6.88
CA ASP A 59 -12.24 -25.36 -5.47
C ASP A 59 -11.88 -24.21 -4.48
N VAL A 60 -12.90 -23.36 -4.24
CA VAL A 60 -12.78 -22.06 -3.57
C VAL A 60 -12.22 -22.21 -2.16
N ARG A 61 -12.49 -23.35 -1.51
CA ARG A 61 -12.11 -23.54 -0.10
C ARG A 61 -10.61 -23.77 0.08
N GLY A 62 -9.99 -24.61 -0.74
CA GLY A 62 -8.55 -24.87 -0.67
C GLY A 62 -7.71 -23.68 -1.14
N SER A 63 -8.12 -23.06 -2.25
CA SER A 63 -7.48 -21.83 -2.77
C SER A 63 -7.59 -20.67 -1.79
N MET A 64 -8.77 -20.46 -1.17
CA MET A 64 -9.00 -19.37 -0.23
C MET A 64 -8.16 -19.51 1.04
N GLN A 65 -7.98 -20.73 1.56
CA GLN A 65 -7.12 -20.95 2.74
C GLN A 65 -5.64 -20.68 2.43
N THR A 66 -5.15 -21.16 1.29
CA THR A 66 -3.74 -20.99 0.92
C THR A 66 -3.42 -19.53 0.62
N TRP A 67 -4.18 -18.91 -0.29
CA TRP A 67 -3.94 -17.51 -0.68
C TRP A 67 -4.29 -16.54 0.44
N GLY A 68 -5.37 -16.79 1.19
CA GLY A 68 -5.72 -15.98 2.36
C GLY A 68 -4.63 -15.97 3.42
N GLY A 69 -4.00 -17.13 3.69
CA GLY A 69 -2.87 -17.22 4.61
C GLY A 69 -1.66 -16.40 4.12
N ILE A 70 -1.33 -16.48 2.84
CA ILE A 70 -0.23 -15.70 2.23
C ILE A 70 -0.53 -14.19 2.33
N PHE A 71 -1.76 -13.77 2.03
CA PHE A 71 -2.16 -12.36 2.13
C PHE A 71 -2.12 -11.85 3.57
N ILE A 72 -2.61 -12.63 4.54
CA ILE A 72 -2.53 -12.26 5.97
C ILE A 72 -1.07 -12.08 6.40
N PHE A 73 -0.18 -12.99 6.02
CA PHE A 73 1.25 -12.86 6.32
C PHE A 73 1.83 -11.57 5.73
N TYR A 74 1.52 -11.27 4.47
CA TYR A 74 1.95 -10.04 3.81
C TYR A 74 1.42 -8.78 4.51
N LEU A 75 0.14 -8.78 4.92
CA LEU A 75 -0.46 -7.66 5.64
C LEU A 75 0.13 -7.45 7.04
N LEU A 76 0.46 -8.53 7.75
CA LEU A 76 1.16 -8.44 9.03
C LEU A 76 2.57 -7.85 8.87
N LEU A 77 3.29 -8.28 7.83
CA LEU A 77 4.57 -7.67 7.46
C LEU A 77 4.39 -6.19 7.16
N PHE A 78 3.34 -5.81 6.43
CA PHE A 78 3.08 -4.41 6.06
C PHE A 78 2.75 -3.53 7.28
N ILE A 79 2.07 -4.06 8.31
CA ILE A 79 1.88 -3.39 9.60
C ILE A 79 3.23 -3.15 10.28
N ALA A 80 4.09 -4.17 10.36
CA ALA A 80 5.41 -4.04 10.96
C ALA A 80 6.27 -3.00 10.23
N LEU A 81 6.24 -2.98 8.90
CA LEU A 81 6.94 -2.00 8.07
C LEU A 81 6.37 -0.58 8.24
N SER A 82 5.06 -0.44 8.48
CA SER A 82 4.44 0.87 8.77
C SER A 82 4.92 1.43 10.11
N ILE A 83 5.10 0.60 11.13
CA ILE A 83 5.69 1.00 12.41
C ILE A 83 7.16 1.40 12.22
N LEU A 84 7.90 0.62 11.42
CA LEU A 84 9.30 0.90 11.09
C LEU A 84 9.42 2.24 10.33
N LEU A 85 8.51 2.54 9.41
CA LEU A 85 8.43 3.81 8.68
C LEU A 85 8.27 5.00 9.64
N VAL A 86 7.32 4.93 10.58
CA VAL A 86 7.11 6.00 11.58
C VAL A 86 8.36 6.20 12.43
N SER A 87 9.02 5.11 12.85
CA SER A 87 10.28 5.16 13.61
C SER A 87 11.40 5.80 12.80
N GLY A 88 11.52 5.45 11.51
CA GLY A 88 12.49 6.02 10.57
C GLY A 88 12.30 7.53 10.40
N ILE A 89 11.06 7.98 10.17
CA ILE A 89 10.72 9.41 10.05
C ILE A 89 11.03 10.17 11.36
N SER A 90 10.77 9.55 12.52
CA SER A 90 10.98 10.18 13.82
C SER A 90 12.47 10.32 14.15
N LYS A 91 13.27 9.30 13.81
CA LYS A 91 14.73 9.26 14.04
C LYS A 91 15.54 9.93 12.93
N GLY A 92 14.89 10.35 11.84
CA GLY A 92 15.58 10.89 10.66
C GLY A 92 16.43 9.84 9.93
N ASN A 93 16.13 8.55 10.06
CA ASN A 93 16.89 7.47 9.41
C ASN A 93 16.19 7.01 8.13
N ARG A 94 16.74 7.41 6.98
CA ARG A 94 16.22 7.06 5.65
C ARG A 94 16.21 5.56 5.36
N GLY A 95 17.18 4.80 5.88
CA GLY A 95 17.29 3.37 5.66
C GLY A 95 16.08 2.58 6.16
N MET A 96 15.43 3.05 7.24
CA MET A 96 14.23 2.43 7.79
C MET A 96 12.97 2.66 6.94
N MET A 97 13.00 3.58 5.97
CA MET A 97 11.87 3.87 5.09
C MET A 97 11.85 2.98 3.84
N ILE A 98 13.03 2.49 3.41
CA ILE A 98 13.19 1.71 2.17
C ILE A 98 12.34 0.43 2.17
N PRO A 99 12.30 -0.40 3.23
CA PRO A 99 11.52 -1.63 3.20
C PRO A 99 10.02 -1.39 2.96
N TRP A 100 9.47 -0.31 3.54
CA TRP A 100 8.09 0.08 3.31
C TRP A 100 7.86 0.53 1.85
N LEU A 101 8.77 1.34 1.28
CA LEU A 101 8.69 1.80 -0.11
C LEU A 101 8.72 0.63 -1.10
N VAL A 102 9.57 -0.36 -0.86
CA VAL A 102 9.64 -1.57 -1.70
C VAL A 102 8.35 -2.39 -1.58
N CYS A 103 7.88 -2.63 -0.36
CA CYS A 103 6.66 -3.40 -0.12
C CYS A 103 5.44 -2.72 -0.78
N MET A 104 5.30 -1.39 -0.63
CA MET A 104 4.22 -0.64 -1.28
C MET A 104 4.35 -0.66 -2.81
N GLY A 105 5.55 -0.59 -3.35
CA GLY A 105 5.80 -0.73 -4.79
C GLY A 105 5.34 -2.09 -5.34
N ILE A 106 5.59 -3.18 -4.60
CA ILE A 106 5.11 -4.52 -4.93
C ILE A 106 3.57 -4.56 -4.91
N CYS A 107 2.95 -3.94 -3.90
CA CYS A 107 1.50 -3.83 -3.80
C CYS A 107 0.88 -3.13 -5.03
N ILE A 108 1.44 -1.99 -5.44
CA ILE A 108 1.00 -1.23 -6.61
C ILE A 108 1.13 -2.07 -7.89
N LEU A 109 2.26 -2.76 -8.07
CA LEU A 109 2.48 -3.64 -9.21
C LEU A 109 1.46 -4.80 -9.22
N PHE A 110 1.19 -5.40 -8.07
CA PHE A 110 0.19 -6.45 -7.94
C PHE A 110 -1.21 -5.94 -8.33
N GLN A 111 -1.63 -4.75 -7.86
CA GLN A 111 -2.91 -4.15 -8.23
C GLN A 111 -3.02 -3.92 -9.74
N LEU A 112 -1.95 -3.43 -10.39
CA LEU A 112 -1.93 -3.26 -11.84
C LEU A 112 -2.17 -4.58 -12.57
N ILE A 113 -1.42 -5.62 -12.20
CA ILE A 113 -1.51 -6.95 -12.83
C ILE A 113 -2.89 -7.57 -12.57
N PHE A 114 -3.40 -7.44 -11.35
CA PHE A 114 -4.70 -7.97 -10.95
C PHE A 114 -5.85 -7.32 -11.73
N GLY A 115 -5.85 -6.00 -11.86
CA GLY A 115 -6.82 -5.28 -12.67
C GLY A 115 -6.78 -5.67 -14.15
N LEU A 116 -5.58 -5.82 -14.73
CA LEU A 116 -5.40 -6.28 -16.10
C LEU A 116 -5.90 -7.73 -16.27
N TRP A 117 -5.65 -8.61 -15.30
CA TRP A 117 -6.14 -9.98 -15.32
C TRP A 117 -7.67 -10.04 -15.27
N LEU A 118 -8.31 -9.23 -14.43
CA LEU A 118 -9.77 -9.12 -14.37
C LEU A 118 -10.37 -8.67 -15.70
N LEU A 119 -9.78 -7.65 -16.34
CA LEU A 119 -10.25 -7.14 -17.64
C LEU A 119 -9.95 -8.11 -18.78
N GLY A 120 -8.79 -8.79 -18.76
CA GLY A 120 -8.39 -9.71 -19.84
C GLY A 120 -9.16 -11.02 -19.87
N GLY A 121 -9.50 -11.56 -18.68
CA GLY A 121 -10.17 -12.86 -18.55
C GLY A 121 -11.68 -12.79 -18.39
N TYR A 122 -12.19 -11.70 -17.81
CA TYR A 122 -13.57 -11.64 -17.31
C TYR A 122 -14.33 -10.37 -17.70
N TYR A 123 -13.93 -9.72 -18.79
CA TYR A 123 -14.51 -8.46 -19.26
C TYR A 123 -16.02 -8.53 -19.57
N ILE A 124 -16.57 -9.73 -19.83
CA ILE A 124 -18.00 -9.95 -20.12
C ILE A 124 -18.86 -9.66 -18.88
N TYR A 125 -18.29 -9.81 -17.67
CA TYR A 125 -19.03 -9.58 -16.42
C TYR A 125 -18.85 -8.14 -15.95
N LEU A 126 -19.93 -7.38 -15.90
CA LEU A 126 -19.94 -5.99 -15.45
C LEU A 126 -19.30 -5.84 -14.05
N GLN A 127 -19.54 -6.80 -13.16
CA GLN A 127 -18.99 -6.82 -11.82
C GLN A 127 -17.45 -6.88 -11.82
N SER A 128 -16.84 -7.62 -12.75
CA SER A 128 -15.38 -7.71 -12.90
C SER A 128 -14.79 -6.40 -13.40
N VAL A 129 -15.45 -5.75 -14.34
CA VAL A 129 -15.05 -4.43 -14.86
C VAL A 129 -15.11 -3.38 -13.75
N LEU A 130 -16.21 -3.36 -12.97
CA LEU A 130 -16.35 -2.44 -11.84
C LEU A 130 -15.28 -2.70 -10.76
N ALA A 131 -14.99 -3.96 -10.45
CA ALA A 131 -13.96 -4.33 -9.50
C ALA A 131 -12.57 -3.86 -9.97
N ALA A 132 -12.23 -4.03 -11.25
CA ALA A 132 -10.98 -3.55 -11.82
C ALA A 132 -10.87 -2.02 -11.78
N LEU A 133 -11.95 -1.30 -12.05
CA LEU A 133 -11.97 0.18 -11.97
C LEU A 133 -11.77 0.66 -10.53
N VAL A 134 -12.43 0.04 -9.55
CA VAL A 134 -12.27 0.37 -8.13
C VAL A 134 -10.83 0.08 -7.67
N ASP A 135 -10.27 -1.07 -8.08
CA ASP A 135 -8.89 -1.42 -7.77
C ASP A 135 -7.89 -0.41 -8.35
N TRP A 136 -8.08 0.06 -9.59
CA TRP A 136 -7.20 1.05 -10.20
C TRP A 136 -7.34 2.45 -9.60
N ILE A 137 -8.54 2.86 -9.19
CA ILE A 137 -8.73 4.11 -8.44
C ILE A 137 -7.95 4.03 -7.12
N TRP A 138 -8.04 2.90 -6.45
CA TRP A 138 -7.28 2.67 -5.22
C TRP A 138 -5.78 2.56 -5.46
N MET A 139 -5.35 1.93 -6.55
CA MET A 139 -3.95 1.91 -6.98
C MET A 139 -3.42 3.34 -7.18
N ALA A 140 -4.18 4.22 -7.83
CA ALA A 140 -3.78 5.62 -8.02
C ALA A 140 -3.57 6.34 -6.67
N TYR A 141 -4.43 6.08 -5.69
CA TYR A 141 -4.27 6.57 -4.33
C TYR A 141 -3.02 6.00 -3.64
N ASN A 142 -2.73 4.72 -3.82
CA ASN A 142 -1.51 4.09 -3.29
C ASN A 142 -0.24 4.64 -3.93
N ILE A 143 -0.25 4.97 -5.22
CA ILE A 143 0.85 5.67 -5.91
C ILE A 143 1.08 7.05 -5.27
N TYR A 144 0.03 7.79 -5.01
CA TYR A 144 0.11 9.08 -4.33
C TYR A 144 0.74 8.94 -2.93
N CYS A 145 0.30 7.97 -2.13
CA CYS A 145 0.88 7.67 -0.82
C CYS A 145 2.37 7.29 -0.92
N TRP A 146 2.72 6.49 -1.92
CA TRP A 146 4.10 6.11 -2.20
C TRP A 146 4.97 7.33 -2.53
N LEU A 147 4.49 8.22 -3.40
CA LEU A 147 5.18 9.47 -3.75
C LEU A 147 5.37 10.39 -2.54
N CYS A 148 4.40 10.46 -1.63
CA CYS A 148 4.50 11.22 -0.39
C CYS A 148 5.66 10.72 0.49
N VAL A 149 5.73 9.41 0.74
CA VAL A 149 6.80 8.80 1.53
C VAL A 149 8.14 8.89 0.82
N TYR A 150 8.18 8.72 -0.50
CA TYR A 150 9.38 8.86 -1.31
C TYR A 150 9.93 10.30 -1.26
N SER A 151 9.06 11.31 -1.31
CA SER A 151 9.48 12.71 -1.15
C SER A 151 10.06 12.99 0.23
N GLN A 152 9.52 12.37 1.29
CA GLN A 152 10.11 12.46 2.63
C GLN A 152 11.48 11.77 2.69
N TYR A 153 11.65 10.65 2.00
CA TYR A 153 12.94 9.98 1.87
C TYR A 153 13.98 10.90 1.20
N GLN A 154 13.61 11.55 0.08
CA GLN A 154 14.50 12.49 -0.62
C GLN A 154 14.89 13.70 0.25
N LEU A 155 13.94 14.25 1.02
CA LEU A 155 14.23 15.35 1.95
C LEU A 155 15.24 14.94 3.03
N LEU A 156 15.13 13.73 3.57
CA LEU A 156 16.08 13.20 4.53
C LEU A 156 17.46 12.93 3.88
N GLU A 157 17.46 12.51 2.62
CA GLU A 157 18.69 12.31 1.85
C GLU A 157 19.44 13.63 1.66
N GLU A 158 18.76 14.67 1.19
CA GLU A 158 19.33 16.02 1.01
C GLU A 158 19.90 16.59 2.33
N MET A 159 19.21 16.37 3.46
CA MET A 159 19.68 16.82 4.77
C MET A 159 20.90 16.05 5.29
N GLN A 160 21.08 14.80 4.85
CA GLN A 160 22.17 13.94 5.29
C GLN A 160 23.40 14.02 4.39
N TYR A 161 23.27 14.56 3.17
CA TYR A 161 24.44 14.86 2.32
C TYR A 161 25.12 16.12 2.89
N PRO A 162 26.37 16.01 3.38
CA PRO A 162 27.16 17.21 3.70
C PRO A 162 27.32 18.02 2.41
N ASN A 163 26.96 19.30 2.44
CA ASN A 163 27.30 20.25 1.38
C ASN A 163 28.84 20.40 1.31
N ILE A 164 29.48 19.50 0.58
CA ILE A 164 30.95 19.53 0.37
C ILE A 164 31.34 20.79 -0.39
N GLU A 165 30.44 21.42 -1.13
CA GLU A 165 30.68 22.68 -1.85
C GLU A 165 31.02 23.90 -0.94
N LEU A 166 30.65 23.85 0.35
CA LEU A 166 31.01 24.91 1.31
C LEU A 166 32.41 24.74 1.97
N LEU A 167 33.13 23.65 1.69
CA LEU A 167 34.43 23.36 2.28
C LEU A 167 35.58 23.69 1.37
N TYR A 168 35.35 24.14 0.14
CA TYR A 168 36.37 24.65 -0.76
C TYR A 168 36.07 26.11 -1.09
N PRO A 169 36.80 27.09 -0.48
CA PRO A 169 36.72 28.48 -0.88
C PRO A 169 37.34 28.70 -2.26
#